data_96fdea4fae59e95c16b9d9c35732b3b1
#
_entry.id   96fdea4fae59e95c16b9d9c35732b3b1
#
_cell.length_a   1.000
_cell.length_b   1.000
_cell.length_c   1.000
_cell.angle_alpha   90.00
_cell.angle_beta   90.00
_cell.angle_gamma   90.00
#
_symmetry.space_group_name_H-M   'P 1'
#
loop_
_entity.id
_entity.type
_entity.pdbx_description
1 polymer ?
#
loop_
_entity_poly.entity_id
_entity_poly.type
_entity_poly.pdbx_seq_one_letter_code
_entity_poly.pdbx_strand_id
1 'polypeptide(L)'
;RERAASVKPEDFERPELKTRRDAQADLNLPKLPTTTIGSFPQTGDIRRHRAEARAGKITQQQLDEFLREEIASVIKLQEDLGLDVLVHGEAERNDMVQYFAENFDGFATTKHGWVQSYGSRCTRPSVLFGAVHRSGEGLHGEAVTVPWISYAQSLTDRPVKGMLTGPVTILAWSFVRDDQPREETANQVALALADEIADLEAAGIRIIQVDEPALRELLPLRRDEQPAYLAWSVNAFRLATSAVEDKTQVHTHLCYSEFDVVIDAVDHLDADVTSIEASRSRMDILPAVAEHGFERQLGPGVWDIHSPRVPSQAECTELLQRAVAALGVEKV
;
A
#
# COMPACT_ATOMS: atom_id res chain seq x y z
N ARG A 1 -1.37 14.32 18.83
CA ARG A 1 -0.63 15.56 18.62
C ARG A 1 0.71 15.56 19.33
N GLU A 2 0.77 15.29 20.62
CA GLU A 2 2.02 15.27 21.40
C GLU A 2 3.05 14.30 20.77
N ARG A 3 2.63 13.09 20.40
CA ARG A 3 3.50 12.10 19.74
C ARG A 3 4.03 12.62 18.40
N ALA A 4 3.21 13.24 17.56
CA ALA A 4 3.66 13.83 16.29
C ALA A 4 4.61 15.04 16.49
N ALA A 5 4.44 15.79 17.56
CA ALA A 5 5.33 16.90 17.91
C ALA A 5 6.68 16.43 18.50
N SER A 6 6.81 15.19 18.93
CA SER A 6 8.04 14.60 19.49
C SER A 6 8.89 13.84 18.46
N VAL A 7 8.46 13.78 17.20
CA VAL A 7 9.18 13.12 16.10
C VAL A 7 10.54 13.80 15.87
N LYS A 8 11.57 12.98 15.74
CA LYS A 8 12.95 13.41 15.57
C LYS A 8 13.51 12.90 14.24
N PRO A 9 14.63 13.45 13.75
CA PRO A 9 15.26 13.00 12.52
C PRO A 9 15.56 11.49 12.47
N GLU A 10 15.98 10.90 13.59
CA GLU A 10 16.25 9.47 13.69
C GLU A 10 15.02 8.58 13.47
N ASP A 11 13.80 9.10 13.71
CA ASP A 11 12.56 8.35 13.53
C ASP A 11 12.20 8.10 12.05
N PHE A 12 12.94 8.72 11.13
CA PHE A 12 12.79 8.53 9.68
C PHE A 12 13.85 7.60 9.07
N GLU A 13 14.78 7.08 9.87
CA GLU A 13 15.93 6.34 9.36
C GLU A 13 15.72 4.83 9.49
N ARG A 14 16.20 4.11 8.49
CA ARG A 14 16.30 2.64 8.49
C ARG A 14 17.77 2.24 8.34
N PRO A 15 18.19 1.05 8.80
CA PRO A 15 19.48 0.49 8.51
C PRO A 15 19.80 0.44 7.02
N GLU A 16 21.08 0.39 6.68
CA GLU A 16 21.53 0.30 5.29
C GLU A 16 20.84 -0.85 4.53
N LEU A 17 20.54 -0.63 3.26
CA LEU A 17 19.86 -1.58 2.38
C LEU A 17 20.51 -2.98 2.39
N LYS A 18 21.88 -3.03 2.46
CA LYS A 18 22.60 -4.31 2.52
C LYS A 18 22.25 -5.09 3.78
N THR A 19 22.23 -4.44 4.94
CA THR A 19 21.89 -5.08 6.23
C THR A 19 20.49 -5.66 6.17
N ARG A 20 19.53 -4.90 5.65
CA ARG A 20 18.14 -5.35 5.49
C ARG A 20 18.03 -6.54 4.52
N ARG A 21 18.69 -6.50 3.37
CA ARG A 21 18.73 -7.62 2.41
C ARG A 21 19.28 -8.89 3.02
N ASP A 22 20.37 -8.78 3.77
CA ASP A 22 20.99 -9.93 4.44
C ASP A 22 20.02 -10.54 5.49
N ALA A 23 19.27 -9.70 6.23
CA ALA A 23 18.26 -10.14 7.20
C ALA A 23 16.97 -10.70 6.55
N GLN A 24 16.64 -10.28 5.33
CA GLN A 24 15.46 -10.73 4.58
C GLN A 24 15.72 -12.00 3.75
N ALA A 25 16.96 -12.48 3.70
CA ALA A 25 17.34 -13.66 2.91
C ALA A 25 16.58 -14.94 3.33
N ASP A 26 16.11 -15.02 4.58
CA ASP A 26 15.33 -16.14 5.10
C ASP A 26 13.88 -16.20 4.55
N LEU A 27 13.42 -15.18 3.84
CA LEU A 27 12.17 -15.24 3.07
C LEU A 27 12.24 -16.32 1.96
N ASN A 28 13.45 -16.70 1.54
CA ASN A 28 13.72 -17.73 0.53
C ASN A 28 12.93 -17.52 -0.76
N LEU A 29 12.73 -16.28 -1.18
CA LEU A 29 12.02 -15.97 -2.42
C LEU A 29 12.87 -16.42 -3.63
N PRO A 30 12.22 -16.95 -4.68
CA PRO A 30 12.93 -17.31 -5.91
C PRO A 30 13.46 -16.07 -6.63
N LYS A 31 14.28 -16.27 -7.65
CA LYS A 31 14.58 -15.20 -8.61
C LYS A 31 13.32 -14.79 -9.35
N LEU A 32 13.11 -13.47 -9.51
CA LEU A 32 11.91 -12.91 -10.11
C LEU A 32 10.64 -13.36 -9.38
N PRO A 33 10.50 -13.10 -8.08
CA PRO A 33 9.35 -13.55 -7.33
C PRO A 33 8.07 -12.87 -7.84
N THR A 34 7.01 -13.64 -7.91
CA THR A 34 5.73 -13.19 -8.44
C THR A 34 4.76 -12.82 -7.33
N THR A 35 4.04 -11.72 -7.54
CA THR A 35 3.00 -11.23 -6.63
C THR A 35 1.97 -10.41 -7.40
N THR A 36 0.86 -10.07 -6.76
CA THR A 36 -0.09 -9.06 -7.26
C THR A 36 0.02 -7.77 -6.45
N ILE A 37 -0.62 -6.69 -6.93
CA ILE A 37 -0.59 -5.39 -6.23
C ILE A 37 -1.27 -5.52 -4.86
N GLY A 38 -2.48 -6.10 -4.78
CA GLY A 38 -3.18 -6.24 -3.49
C GLY A 38 -4.65 -6.60 -3.64
N SER A 39 -5.47 -5.70 -4.17
CA SER A 39 -6.91 -5.88 -4.25
C SER A 39 -7.32 -6.84 -5.36
N PHE A 40 -8.31 -7.68 -5.05
CA PHE A 40 -9.04 -8.50 -6.01
C PHE A 40 -10.40 -7.85 -6.35
N PRO A 41 -11.09 -8.32 -7.42
CA PRO A 41 -12.34 -7.70 -7.84
C PRO A 41 -13.40 -7.68 -6.74
N GLN A 42 -14.04 -6.54 -6.54
CA GLN A 42 -15.21 -6.39 -5.66
C GLN A 42 -16.42 -6.97 -6.38
N THR A 43 -16.71 -8.25 -6.15
CA THR A 43 -17.78 -8.99 -6.82
C THR A 43 -19.18 -8.44 -6.48
N GLY A 44 -20.18 -8.85 -7.27
CA GLY A 44 -21.59 -8.55 -6.97
C GLY A 44 -22.00 -9.10 -5.61
N ASP A 45 -21.47 -10.26 -5.23
CA ASP A 45 -21.77 -10.92 -3.95
C ASP A 45 -21.17 -10.18 -2.77
N ILE A 46 -19.91 -9.75 -2.85
CA ILE A 46 -19.29 -8.90 -1.81
C ILE A 46 -20.10 -7.63 -1.59
N ARG A 47 -20.47 -6.94 -2.68
CA ARG A 47 -21.29 -5.71 -2.58
C ARG A 47 -22.67 -5.95 -1.97
N ARG A 48 -23.30 -7.08 -2.33
CA ARG A 48 -24.61 -7.48 -1.78
C ARG A 48 -24.50 -7.74 -0.28
N HIS A 49 -23.60 -8.57 0.20
CA HIS A 49 -23.43 -8.89 1.62
C HIS A 49 -23.15 -7.64 2.47
N ARG A 50 -22.28 -6.73 1.98
CA ARG A 50 -22.06 -5.44 2.66
C ARG A 50 -23.32 -4.58 2.72
N ALA A 51 -24.13 -4.56 1.66
CA ALA A 51 -25.39 -3.82 1.66
C ALA A 51 -26.41 -4.44 2.62
N GLU A 52 -26.48 -5.76 2.70
CA GLU A 52 -27.35 -6.51 3.61
C GLU A 52 -26.97 -6.30 5.07
N ALA A 53 -25.67 -6.33 5.39
CA ALA A 53 -25.17 -6.03 6.75
C ALA A 53 -25.53 -4.59 7.15
N ARG A 54 -25.28 -3.62 6.29
CA ARG A 54 -25.68 -2.21 6.55
C ARG A 54 -27.17 -2.02 6.73
N ALA A 55 -27.97 -2.83 6.07
CA ALA A 55 -29.43 -2.82 6.22
C ALA A 55 -29.94 -3.65 7.43
N GLY A 56 -29.04 -4.28 8.20
CA GLY A 56 -29.40 -5.13 9.33
C GLY A 56 -30.08 -6.45 8.93
N LYS A 57 -29.95 -6.87 7.67
CA LYS A 57 -30.51 -8.14 7.17
C LYS A 57 -29.64 -9.34 7.52
N ILE A 58 -28.36 -9.13 7.64
CA ILE A 58 -27.38 -10.09 8.17
C ILE A 58 -26.59 -9.43 9.30
N THR A 59 -26.04 -10.24 10.19
CA THR A 59 -25.18 -9.77 11.29
C THR A 59 -23.77 -9.44 10.78
N GLN A 60 -23.02 -8.66 11.55
CA GLN A 60 -21.59 -8.44 11.26
C GLN A 60 -20.82 -9.76 11.20
N GLN A 61 -21.09 -10.69 12.13
CA GLN A 61 -20.45 -11.99 12.13
C GLN A 61 -20.70 -12.76 10.81
N GLN A 62 -21.91 -12.74 10.29
CA GLN A 62 -22.21 -13.38 9.01
C GLN A 62 -21.51 -12.72 7.83
N LEU A 63 -21.33 -11.40 7.86
CA LEU A 63 -20.52 -10.71 6.87
C LEU A 63 -19.04 -11.13 7.00
N ASP A 64 -18.51 -11.17 8.21
CA ASP A 64 -17.10 -11.54 8.45
C ASP A 64 -16.81 -12.99 8.03
N GLU A 65 -17.73 -13.91 8.27
CA GLU A 65 -17.63 -15.31 7.80
C GLU A 65 -17.58 -15.37 6.29
N PHE A 66 -18.49 -14.67 5.60
CA PHE A 66 -18.48 -14.57 4.13
C PHE A 66 -17.18 -13.97 3.59
N LEU A 67 -16.67 -12.88 4.20
CA LEU A 67 -15.42 -12.25 3.79
C LEU A 67 -14.20 -13.18 3.96
N ARG A 68 -14.19 -14.02 5.01
CA ARG A 68 -13.16 -15.06 5.19
C ARG A 68 -13.22 -16.12 4.10
N GLU A 69 -14.40 -16.53 3.64
CA GLU A 69 -14.54 -17.45 2.52
C GLU A 69 -14.00 -16.85 1.21
N GLU A 70 -14.26 -15.57 0.97
CA GLU A 70 -13.69 -14.84 -0.19
C GLU A 70 -12.15 -14.78 -0.10
N ILE A 71 -11.60 -14.44 1.07
CA ILE A 71 -10.14 -14.44 1.29
C ILE A 71 -9.55 -15.83 1.05
N ALA A 72 -10.17 -16.89 1.58
CA ALA A 72 -9.71 -18.26 1.37
C ALA A 72 -9.70 -18.65 -0.11
N SER A 73 -10.72 -18.24 -0.86
CA SER A 73 -10.80 -18.45 -2.30
C SER A 73 -9.68 -17.72 -3.06
N VAL A 74 -9.34 -16.50 -2.65
CA VAL A 74 -8.27 -15.70 -3.24
C VAL A 74 -6.89 -16.30 -2.94
N ILE A 75 -6.64 -16.75 -1.72
CA ILE A 75 -5.39 -17.43 -1.34
C ILE A 75 -5.23 -18.70 -2.17
N LYS A 76 -6.26 -19.55 -2.21
CA LYS A 76 -6.22 -20.77 -3.00
C LYS A 76 -5.95 -20.51 -4.48
N LEU A 77 -6.61 -19.51 -5.08
CA LEU A 77 -6.39 -19.16 -6.49
C LEU A 77 -4.92 -18.79 -6.73
N GLN A 78 -4.32 -17.98 -5.87
CA GLN A 78 -2.93 -17.57 -6.02
C GLN A 78 -1.96 -18.75 -5.84
N GLU A 79 -2.23 -19.68 -4.93
CA GLU A 79 -1.46 -20.91 -4.78
C GLU A 79 -1.55 -21.79 -6.02
N ASP A 80 -2.77 -22.01 -6.56
CA ASP A 80 -3.01 -22.80 -7.77
C ASP A 80 -2.30 -22.20 -9.00
N LEU A 81 -2.18 -20.86 -9.05
CA LEU A 81 -1.43 -20.13 -10.09
C LEU A 81 0.08 -20.12 -9.85
N GLY A 82 0.55 -20.53 -8.69
CA GLY A 82 1.97 -20.61 -8.37
C GLY A 82 2.61 -19.27 -8.03
N LEU A 83 1.86 -18.27 -7.53
CA LEU A 83 2.44 -17.01 -7.07
C LEU A 83 3.31 -17.23 -5.82
N ASP A 84 4.41 -16.50 -5.70
CA ASP A 84 5.38 -16.67 -4.62
C ASP A 84 5.03 -15.88 -3.36
N VAL A 85 4.53 -14.67 -3.53
CA VAL A 85 4.07 -13.79 -2.43
C VAL A 85 2.60 -13.48 -2.65
N LEU A 86 1.77 -13.83 -1.66
CA LEU A 86 0.33 -13.74 -1.79
C LEU A 86 -0.23 -12.47 -1.17
N VAL A 87 -1.49 -12.16 -1.50
CA VAL A 87 -2.27 -11.08 -0.90
C VAL A 87 -3.62 -11.62 -0.43
N HIS A 88 -4.21 -11.02 0.61
CA HIS A 88 -5.54 -11.44 1.07
C HIS A 88 -6.69 -10.99 0.16
N GLY A 89 -6.45 -10.07 -0.78
CA GLY A 89 -7.40 -9.64 -1.81
C GLY A 89 -8.32 -8.49 -1.41
N GLU A 90 -8.28 -8.02 -0.17
CA GLU A 90 -8.98 -6.82 0.33
C GLU A 90 -10.53 -6.90 0.23
N ALA A 91 -11.09 -8.10 0.38
CA ALA A 91 -12.54 -8.30 0.31
C ALA A 91 -13.31 -7.47 1.35
N GLU A 92 -12.71 -7.14 2.49
CA GLU A 92 -13.28 -6.33 3.56
C GLU A 92 -13.36 -4.84 3.23
N ARG A 93 -12.59 -4.34 2.24
CA ARG A 93 -12.48 -2.91 1.92
C ARG A 93 -13.39 -2.50 0.78
N ASN A 94 -14.09 -1.39 0.94
CA ASN A 94 -14.81 -0.75 -0.17
C ASN A 94 -13.89 0.16 -0.99
N ASP A 95 -13.02 0.89 -0.29
CA ASP A 95 -12.04 1.82 -0.85
C ASP A 95 -10.83 1.87 0.08
N MET A 96 -9.63 2.00 -0.49
CA MET A 96 -8.39 1.93 0.29
C MET A 96 -8.21 3.10 1.27
N VAL A 97 -8.79 4.27 1.02
CA VAL A 97 -8.75 5.42 1.95
C VAL A 97 -9.93 5.40 2.90
N GLN A 98 -11.14 5.17 2.39
CA GLN A 98 -12.35 5.09 3.21
C GLN A 98 -12.20 4.04 4.32
N TYR A 99 -11.62 2.89 4.03
CA TYR A 99 -11.43 1.82 5.01
C TYR A 99 -10.61 2.27 6.21
N PHE A 100 -9.48 2.94 5.99
CA PHE A 100 -8.66 3.48 7.09
C PHE A 100 -9.37 4.63 7.80
N ALA A 101 -10.02 5.53 7.07
CA ALA A 101 -10.78 6.62 7.67
C ALA A 101 -11.95 6.15 8.56
N GLU A 102 -12.55 4.99 8.28
CA GLU A 102 -13.59 4.38 9.11
C GLU A 102 -13.03 3.69 10.38
N ASN A 103 -11.71 3.44 10.44
CA ASN A 103 -11.02 2.78 11.53
C ASN A 103 -10.04 3.71 12.28
N PHE A 104 -9.96 4.97 11.88
CA PHE A 104 -9.14 5.98 12.56
C PHE A 104 -10.02 7.06 13.17
N ASP A 105 -9.75 7.42 14.41
CA ASP A 105 -10.33 8.61 15.03
C ASP A 105 -9.80 9.87 14.35
N GLY A 106 -10.56 10.95 14.43
CA GLY A 106 -10.26 12.20 13.73
C GLY A 106 -10.83 12.26 12.32
N PHE A 107 -11.41 11.18 11.82
CA PHE A 107 -12.10 11.10 10.54
C PHE A 107 -13.61 10.94 10.69
N ALA A 108 -14.33 11.36 9.65
CA ALA A 108 -15.73 11.03 9.41
C ALA A 108 -15.90 10.68 7.92
N THR A 109 -16.79 9.75 7.62
CA THR A 109 -17.17 9.43 6.23
C THR A 109 -18.60 9.87 5.97
N THR A 110 -18.91 10.33 4.76
CA THR A 110 -20.26 10.74 4.41
C THR A 110 -21.19 9.52 4.35
N LYS A 111 -22.45 9.70 4.73
CA LYS A 111 -23.42 8.60 4.69
C LYS A 111 -24.00 8.38 3.30
N HIS A 112 -24.27 9.44 2.57
CA HIS A 112 -24.94 9.41 1.25
C HIS A 112 -24.21 10.23 0.17
N GLY A 113 -23.17 10.99 0.55
CA GLY A 113 -22.36 11.72 -0.41
C GLY A 113 -21.37 10.75 -1.08
N TRP A 114 -21.54 10.57 -2.38
CA TRP A 114 -20.63 9.78 -3.20
C TRP A 114 -19.86 10.69 -4.13
N VAL A 115 -18.57 10.44 -4.29
CA VAL A 115 -17.72 11.12 -5.25
C VAL A 115 -17.09 10.10 -6.17
N GLN A 116 -16.85 10.52 -7.40
CA GLN A 116 -16.05 9.72 -8.33
C GLN A 116 -14.60 9.78 -7.89
N SER A 117 -14.02 8.60 -7.73
CA SER A 117 -12.60 8.43 -7.50
C SER A 117 -11.88 8.24 -8.85
N TYR A 118 -11.19 7.14 -9.05
CA TYR A 118 -10.48 6.85 -10.28
C TYR A 118 -11.37 6.09 -11.28
N GLY A 119 -11.42 6.53 -12.55
CA GLY A 119 -12.25 5.91 -13.58
C GLY A 119 -13.74 6.00 -13.26
N SER A 120 -14.43 4.86 -13.25
CA SER A 120 -15.85 4.74 -12.88
C SER A 120 -16.08 4.41 -11.40
N ARG A 121 -15.03 4.35 -10.60
CA ARG A 121 -15.08 4.00 -9.18
C ARG A 121 -15.68 5.15 -8.37
N CYS A 122 -16.63 4.85 -7.49
CA CYS A 122 -17.22 5.80 -6.57
C CYS A 122 -16.90 5.40 -5.13
N THR A 123 -16.54 6.39 -4.31
CA THR A 123 -16.27 6.24 -2.90
C THR A 123 -17.04 7.28 -2.09
N ARG A 124 -17.18 7.06 -0.79
CA ARG A 124 -17.67 8.07 0.14
C ARG A 124 -16.49 8.87 0.64
N PRO A 125 -16.46 10.19 0.43
CA PRO A 125 -15.31 10.99 0.82
C PRO A 125 -15.10 10.97 2.33
N SER A 126 -13.85 10.88 2.72
CA SER A 126 -13.39 11.00 4.10
C SER A 126 -13.14 12.45 4.43
N VAL A 127 -13.56 12.88 5.62
CA VAL A 127 -13.35 14.21 6.16
C VAL A 127 -12.47 14.09 7.40
N LEU A 128 -11.27 14.61 7.32
CA LEU A 128 -10.32 14.65 8.42
C LEU A 128 -10.49 15.99 9.18
N PHE A 129 -11.02 15.92 10.39
CA PHE A 129 -11.38 17.10 11.20
C PHE A 129 -10.69 17.13 12.57
N GLY A 130 -10.12 16.00 13.02
CA GLY A 130 -9.57 15.83 14.35
C GLY A 130 -8.09 15.42 14.35
N ALA A 131 -7.57 15.10 15.53
CA ALA A 131 -6.29 14.44 15.67
C ALA A 131 -6.44 12.95 15.29
N VAL A 132 -5.45 12.42 14.58
CA VAL A 132 -5.52 11.05 14.03
C VAL A 132 -4.84 10.06 14.95
N HIS A 133 -5.52 8.97 15.23
CA HIS A 133 -4.99 7.74 15.82
C HIS A 133 -5.93 6.57 15.46
N ARG A 134 -5.48 5.33 15.65
CA ARG A 134 -6.37 4.17 15.46
C ARG A 134 -7.52 4.22 16.47
N SER A 135 -8.73 3.87 16.02
CA SER A 135 -9.90 3.80 16.89
C SER A 135 -9.83 2.60 17.83
N GLY A 136 -10.63 2.62 18.90
CA GLY A 136 -10.70 1.55 19.88
C GLY A 136 -9.99 1.85 21.18
N GLU A 137 -9.90 0.85 22.06
CA GLU A 137 -9.32 1.00 23.41
C GLU A 137 -7.78 0.89 23.40
N GLY A 138 -7.15 1.51 24.39
CA GLY A 138 -5.70 1.48 24.57
C GLY A 138 -4.94 2.65 23.95
N LEU A 139 -3.64 2.72 24.25
CA LEU A 139 -2.79 3.85 23.82
C LEU A 139 -2.63 3.92 22.29
N HIS A 140 -2.66 2.79 21.62
CA HIS A 140 -2.42 2.66 20.18
C HIS A 140 -3.68 2.29 19.38
N GLY A 141 -4.87 2.23 20.01
CA GLY A 141 -6.10 1.76 19.40
C GLY A 141 -6.09 0.27 19.03
N GLU A 142 -7.09 -0.17 18.31
CA GLU A 142 -7.22 -1.56 17.86
C GLU A 142 -6.57 -1.77 16.49
N ALA A 143 -6.08 -3.00 16.25
CA ALA A 143 -5.54 -3.39 14.97
C ALA A 143 -6.61 -3.39 13.87
N VAL A 144 -6.30 -2.81 12.71
CA VAL A 144 -7.23 -2.56 11.61
C VAL A 144 -7.21 -3.70 10.59
N THR A 145 -6.02 -4.10 10.15
CA THR A 145 -5.82 -5.07 9.05
C THR A 145 -5.35 -6.43 9.53
N VAL A 146 -4.74 -6.47 10.70
CA VAL A 146 -4.12 -7.69 11.28
C VAL A 146 -5.08 -8.88 11.31
N PRO A 147 -6.36 -8.77 11.72
CA PRO A 147 -7.27 -9.92 11.78
C PRO A 147 -7.47 -10.60 10.41
N TRP A 148 -7.52 -9.83 9.34
CA TRP A 148 -7.74 -10.33 7.98
C TRP A 148 -6.47 -10.93 7.39
N ILE A 149 -5.33 -10.26 7.58
CA ILE A 149 -4.05 -10.70 7.03
C ILE A 149 -3.53 -11.92 7.77
N SER A 150 -3.66 -11.97 9.10
CA SER A 150 -3.31 -13.15 9.90
C SER A 150 -4.18 -14.35 9.55
N TYR A 151 -5.47 -14.14 9.29
CA TYR A 151 -6.33 -15.20 8.77
C TYR A 151 -5.83 -15.71 7.42
N ALA A 152 -5.54 -14.82 6.47
CA ALA A 152 -4.98 -15.20 5.18
C ALA A 152 -3.67 -15.98 5.32
N GLN A 153 -2.75 -15.50 6.18
CA GLN A 153 -1.47 -16.19 6.44
C GLN A 153 -1.66 -17.56 7.07
N SER A 154 -2.73 -17.77 7.85
CA SER A 154 -3.02 -19.10 8.44
C SER A 154 -3.45 -20.15 7.41
N LEU A 155 -3.75 -19.76 6.19
CA LEU A 155 -4.23 -20.65 5.11
C LEU A 155 -3.10 -21.15 4.19
N THR A 156 -1.88 -20.61 4.33
CA THR A 156 -0.78 -20.88 3.41
C THR A 156 0.58 -20.80 4.10
N ASP A 157 1.55 -21.59 3.61
CA ASP A 157 2.95 -21.51 4.03
C ASP A 157 3.74 -20.42 3.27
N ARG A 158 3.17 -19.85 2.18
CA ARG A 158 3.77 -18.75 1.43
C ARG A 158 3.58 -17.44 2.18
N PRO A 159 4.51 -16.46 2.05
CA PRO A 159 4.33 -15.17 2.68
C PRO A 159 3.11 -14.44 2.12
N VAL A 160 2.28 -13.88 3.01
CA VAL A 160 1.16 -13.02 2.67
C VAL A 160 1.54 -11.58 3.00
N LYS A 161 1.36 -10.65 2.06
CA LYS A 161 1.65 -9.23 2.29
C LYS A 161 0.61 -8.58 3.20
N GLY A 162 1.08 -7.84 4.19
CA GLY A 162 0.30 -6.80 4.85
C GLY A 162 0.06 -5.65 3.88
N MET A 163 -1.21 -5.22 3.73
CA MET A 163 -1.59 -4.22 2.73
C MET A 163 -2.12 -2.97 3.41
N LEU A 164 -1.40 -1.86 3.27
CA LEU A 164 -1.74 -0.57 3.88
C LEU A 164 -1.79 0.54 2.83
N THR A 165 -2.58 1.57 3.10
CA THR A 165 -2.56 2.82 2.33
C THR A 165 -1.63 3.81 3.03
N GLY A 166 -0.75 4.44 2.28
CA GLY A 166 0.22 5.37 2.81
C GLY A 166 -0.37 6.72 3.26
N PRO A 167 0.35 7.45 4.12
CA PRO A 167 -0.17 8.67 4.74
C PRO A 167 -0.47 9.77 3.73
N VAL A 168 0.32 9.91 2.67
CA VAL A 168 0.10 10.93 1.63
C VAL A 168 -1.17 10.64 0.85
N THR A 169 -1.41 9.39 0.49
CA THR A 169 -2.61 8.97 -0.24
C THR A 169 -3.87 9.12 0.62
N ILE A 170 -3.80 8.79 1.92
CA ILE A 170 -4.92 9.02 2.84
C ILE A 170 -5.30 10.50 2.87
N LEU A 171 -4.32 11.39 2.92
CA LEU A 171 -4.58 12.83 2.86
C LEU A 171 -5.07 13.30 1.50
N ALA A 172 -4.48 12.80 0.42
CA ALA A 172 -4.82 13.21 -0.96
C ALA A 172 -6.29 12.97 -1.29
N TRP A 173 -6.82 11.84 -0.84
CA TRP A 173 -8.20 11.43 -1.14
C TRP A 173 -9.17 11.68 0.01
N SER A 174 -8.82 12.60 0.91
CA SER A 174 -9.66 13.09 2.00
C SER A 174 -9.83 14.59 1.93
N PHE A 175 -10.90 15.09 2.51
CA PHE A 175 -11.03 16.52 2.83
C PHE A 175 -10.29 16.78 4.13
N VAL A 176 -9.13 17.41 4.04
CA VAL A 176 -8.20 17.59 5.17
C VAL A 176 -8.44 18.92 5.83
N ARG A 177 -8.42 18.96 7.18
CA ARG A 177 -8.44 20.17 8.00
C ARG A 177 -7.34 21.13 7.58
N ASP A 178 -7.58 22.44 7.72
CA ASP A 178 -6.67 23.52 7.31
C ASP A 178 -6.14 24.38 8.48
N ASP A 179 -6.49 24.02 9.73
CA ASP A 179 -6.06 24.71 10.94
C ASP A 179 -4.67 24.28 11.46
N GLN A 180 -4.01 23.36 10.77
CA GLN A 180 -2.64 22.93 11.01
C GLN A 180 -1.93 22.59 9.69
N PRO A 181 -0.58 22.61 9.64
CA PRO A 181 0.18 22.18 8.47
C PRO A 181 -0.15 20.76 8.04
N ARG A 182 -0.18 20.50 6.73
CA ARG A 182 -0.41 19.13 6.19
C ARG A 182 0.64 18.14 6.65
N GLU A 183 1.88 18.56 6.80
CA GLU A 183 2.97 17.76 7.34
C GLU A 183 2.64 17.22 8.74
N GLU A 184 2.14 18.07 9.64
CA GLU A 184 1.74 17.64 10.98
C GLU A 184 0.60 16.61 10.93
N THR A 185 -0.36 16.82 10.03
CA THR A 185 -1.45 15.86 9.82
C THR A 185 -0.94 14.56 9.24
N ALA A 186 -0.02 14.61 8.27
CA ALA A 186 0.62 13.44 7.67
C ALA A 186 1.38 12.62 8.71
N ASN A 187 2.11 13.27 9.62
CA ASN A 187 2.83 12.60 10.69
C ASN A 187 1.89 11.90 11.68
N GLN A 188 0.71 12.46 11.96
CA GLN A 188 -0.29 11.79 12.79
C GLN A 188 -0.81 10.50 12.11
N VAL A 189 -1.11 10.55 10.82
CA VAL A 189 -1.52 9.37 10.03
C VAL A 189 -0.39 8.35 9.97
N ALA A 190 0.83 8.80 9.73
CA ALA A 190 2.02 7.95 9.67
C ALA A 190 2.25 7.17 10.98
N LEU A 191 2.08 7.82 12.13
CA LEU A 191 2.22 7.19 13.44
C LEU A 191 1.11 6.16 13.70
N ALA A 192 -0.13 6.41 13.25
CA ALA A 192 -1.20 5.42 13.33
C ALA A 192 -0.92 4.19 12.46
N LEU A 193 -0.31 4.41 11.28
CA LEU A 193 0.14 3.31 10.41
C LEU A 193 1.36 2.57 10.97
N ALA A 194 2.28 3.27 11.62
CA ALA A 194 3.42 2.64 12.30
C ALA A 194 2.96 1.69 13.41
N ASP A 195 1.92 2.05 14.17
CA ASP A 195 1.31 1.16 15.15
C ASP A 195 0.67 -0.07 14.50
N GLU A 196 0.03 0.09 13.35
CA GLU A 196 -0.52 -1.04 12.58
C GLU A 196 0.57 -1.96 12.04
N ILE A 197 1.66 -1.38 11.54
CA ILE A 197 2.82 -2.13 11.05
C ILE A 197 3.46 -2.94 12.19
N ALA A 198 3.62 -2.36 13.37
CA ALA A 198 4.15 -3.07 14.54
C ALA A 198 3.27 -4.28 14.93
N ASP A 199 1.94 -4.13 14.87
CA ASP A 199 1.01 -5.22 15.15
C ASP A 199 1.05 -6.31 14.06
N LEU A 200 1.24 -5.95 12.79
CA LEU A 200 1.46 -6.91 11.70
C LEU A 200 2.75 -7.70 11.91
N GLU A 201 3.85 -7.05 12.28
CA GLU A 201 5.11 -7.73 12.61
C GLU A 201 4.94 -8.67 13.81
N ALA A 202 4.27 -8.21 14.87
CA ALA A 202 3.96 -9.03 16.04
C ALA A 202 3.10 -10.26 15.70
N ALA A 203 2.26 -10.16 14.67
CA ALA A 203 1.49 -11.28 14.13
C ALA A 203 2.29 -12.18 13.17
N GLY A 204 3.58 -11.90 12.94
CA GLY A 204 4.47 -12.70 12.09
C GLY A 204 4.45 -12.36 10.61
N ILE A 205 3.84 -11.24 10.22
CA ILE A 205 3.83 -10.79 8.82
C ILE A 205 5.20 -10.21 8.46
N ARG A 206 5.82 -10.77 7.43
CA ARG A 206 7.22 -10.48 7.05
C ARG A 206 7.36 -9.57 5.83
N ILE A 207 6.29 -9.32 5.10
CA ILE A 207 6.26 -8.42 3.94
C ILE A 207 5.08 -7.47 4.14
N ILE A 208 5.36 -6.16 4.15
CA ILE A 208 4.35 -5.12 4.39
C ILE A 208 4.43 -4.11 3.26
N GLN A 209 3.32 -3.93 2.55
CA GLN A 209 3.20 -2.98 1.45
C GLN A 209 2.41 -1.75 1.92
N VAL A 210 2.99 -0.58 1.72
CA VAL A 210 2.38 0.73 2.01
C VAL A 210 2.28 1.50 0.70
N ASP A 211 1.08 1.67 0.19
CA ASP A 211 0.83 2.19 -1.15
C ASP A 211 0.68 3.70 -1.17
N GLU A 212 1.44 4.37 -2.05
CA GLU A 212 1.40 5.83 -2.24
C GLU A 212 1.04 6.23 -3.69
N PRO A 213 -0.09 5.76 -4.23
CA PRO A 213 -0.48 6.11 -5.61
C PRO A 213 -0.69 7.61 -5.81
N ALA A 214 -1.05 8.36 -4.77
CA ALA A 214 -1.32 9.78 -4.84
C ALA A 214 -0.11 10.69 -4.59
N LEU A 215 1.09 10.13 -4.39
CA LEU A 215 2.30 10.94 -4.16
C LEU A 215 2.49 12.01 -5.25
N ARG A 216 2.29 11.66 -6.51
CA ARG A 216 2.36 12.60 -7.62
C ARG A 216 1.11 13.50 -7.74
N GLU A 217 -0.06 13.02 -7.38
CA GLU A 217 -1.31 13.78 -7.54
C GLU A 217 -1.34 15.07 -6.71
N LEU A 218 -0.76 15.04 -5.52
CA LEU A 218 -0.65 16.21 -4.65
C LEU A 218 0.55 17.11 -4.96
N LEU A 219 1.39 16.74 -5.94
CA LEU A 219 2.55 17.55 -6.30
C LEU A 219 2.10 18.97 -6.66
N PRO A 220 2.60 20.01 -5.98
CA PRO A 220 2.21 21.38 -6.27
C PRO A 220 2.47 21.78 -7.71
N LEU A 221 1.56 22.55 -8.30
CA LEU A 221 1.74 23.08 -9.65
C LEU A 221 2.91 24.06 -9.73
N ARG A 222 3.19 24.77 -8.65
CA ARG A 222 4.34 25.67 -8.55
C ARG A 222 5.59 24.86 -8.25
N ARG A 223 6.59 24.98 -9.12
CA ARG A 223 7.85 24.23 -9.01
C ARG A 223 8.65 24.56 -7.74
N ASP A 224 8.57 25.79 -7.26
CA ASP A 224 9.23 26.26 -6.04
C ASP A 224 8.64 25.66 -4.76
N GLU A 225 7.40 25.18 -4.79
CA GLU A 225 6.72 24.50 -3.67
C GLU A 225 6.96 22.96 -3.66
N GLN A 226 7.40 22.39 -4.79
CA GLN A 226 7.57 20.92 -4.92
C GLN A 226 8.60 20.32 -3.96
N PRO A 227 9.78 20.92 -3.74
CA PRO A 227 10.76 20.33 -2.83
C PRO A 227 10.25 20.19 -1.39
N ALA A 228 9.53 21.19 -0.88
CA ALA A 228 8.95 21.15 0.46
C ALA A 228 7.87 20.06 0.57
N TYR A 229 7.02 19.95 -0.46
CA TYR A 229 6.01 18.89 -0.54
C TYR A 229 6.64 17.49 -0.55
N LEU A 230 7.62 17.26 -1.42
CA LEU A 230 8.28 15.96 -1.54
C LEU A 230 9.01 15.59 -0.24
N ALA A 231 9.64 16.55 0.41
CA ALA A 231 10.34 16.32 1.66
C ALA A 231 9.41 15.78 2.77
N TRP A 232 8.30 16.48 3.06
CA TRP A 232 7.39 16.00 4.09
C TRP A 232 6.62 14.74 3.68
N SER A 233 6.35 14.54 2.40
CA SER A 233 5.68 13.34 1.89
C SER A 233 6.55 12.09 2.08
N VAL A 234 7.83 12.18 1.71
CA VAL A 234 8.81 11.12 1.94
C VAL A 234 8.98 10.86 3.43
N ASN A 235 9.11 11.91 4.24
CA ASN A 235 9.24 11.75 5.68
C ASN A 235 8.02 11.07 6.32
N ALA A 236 6.80 11.40 5.88
CA ALA A 236 5.59 10.75 6.39
C ALA A 236 5.58 9.23 6.07
N PHE A 237 5.97 8.84 4.86
CA PHE A 237 6.11 7.41 4.51
C PHE A 237 7.18 6.73 5.37
N ARG A 238 8.35 7.36 5.51
CA ARG A 238 9.46 6.83 6.32
C ARG A 238 9.06 6.72 7.80
N LEU A 239 8.36 7.71 8.35
CA LEU A 239 7.87 7.66 9.72
C LEU A 239 6.93 6.46 9.96
N ALA A 240 6.12 6.11 8.97
CA ALA A 240 5.27 4.94 9.06
C ALA A 240 6.05 3.61 9.01
N THR A 241 7.19 3.58 8.31
CA THR A 241 7.89 2.34 7.94
C THR A 241 9.28 2.16 8.55
N SER A 242 9.85 3.19 9.19
CA SER A 242 11.25 3.15 9.68
C SER A 242 11.47 2.21 10.86
N ALA A 243 10.45 2.02 11.69
CA ALA A 243 10.56 1.22 12.92
C ALA A 243 10.45 -0.29 12.71
N VAL A 244 10.30 -0.76 11.46
CA VAL A 244 10.23 -2.20 11.17
C VAL A 244 11.56 -2.88 11.46
N GLU A 245 11.49 -4.16 11.84
CA GLU A 245 12.69 -5.00 11.98
C GLU A 245 13.38 -5.18 10.61
N ASP A 246 14.71 -5.32 10.60
CA ASP A 246 15.50 -5.48 9.36
C ASP A 246 15.03 -6.67 8.51
N LYS A 247 14.53 -7.72 9.16
CA LYS A 247 13.98 -8.92 8.51
C LYS A 247 12.64 -8.68 7.82
N THR A 248 11.92 -7.60 8.11
CA THR A 248 10.64 -7.25 7.48
C THR A 248 10.89 -6.47 6.19
N GLN A 249 10.39 -7.00 5.09
CA GLN A 249 10.52 -6.38 3.77
C GLN A 249 9.39 -5.35 3.55
N VAL A 250 9.76 -4.10 3.35
CA VAL A 250 8.82 -3.01 3.06
C VAL A 250 8.65 -2.85 1.56
N HIS A 251 7.41 -2.99 1.10
CA HIS A 251 7.01 -2.71 -0.26
C HIS A 251 6.26 -1.40 -0.37
N THR A 252 6.29 -0.79 -1.56
CA THR A 252 5.38 0.29 -1.94
C THR A 252 4.89 0.06 -3.37
N HIS A 253 3.76 0.67 -3.70
CA HIS A 253 3.23 0.70 -5.06
C HIS A 253 2.85 2.11 -5.48
N LEU A 254 3.24 2.47 -6.70
CA LEU A 254 2.89 3.73 -7.33
C LEU A 254 2.18 3.45 -8.67
N CYS A 255 0.91 3.86 -8.75
CA CYS A 255 0.12 3.77 -9.98
C CYS A 255 0.39 4.99 -10.87
N TYR A 256 0.47 4.76 -12.19
CA TYR A 256 0.41 5.82 -13.23
C TYR A 256 1.24 7.07 -12.96
N SER A 257 2.35 6.93 -12.27
CA SER A 257 3.24 8.04 -11.99
C SER A 257 4.07 8.37 -13.23
N GLU A 258 4.11 9.64 -13.65
CA GLU A 258 5.21 10.14 -14.47
C GLU A 258 6.45 10.14 -13.58
N PHE A 259 7.12 9.01 -13.57
CA PHE A 259 8.15 8.65 -12.62
C PHE A 259 9.36 9.60 -12.69
N ASP A 260 9.68 10.07 -13.89
CA ASP A 260 10.80 11.00 -14.13
C ASP A 260 10.74 12.24 -13.24
N VAL A 261 9.52 12.68 -12.87
CA VAL A 261 9.31 13.87 -12.02
C VAL A 261 9.51 13.59 -10.55
N VAL A 262 9.33 12.35 -10.11
CA VAL A 262 9.31 11.95 -8.70
C VAL A 262 10.31 10.85 -8.34
N ILE A 263 11.19 10.46 -9.27
CA ILE A 263 12.10 9.33 -9.09
C ILE A 263 12.99 9.50 -7.85
N ASP A 264 13.52 10.70 -7.62
CA ASP A 264 14.33 11.02 -6.44
C ASP A 264 13.52 10.79 -5.15
N ALA A 265 12.26 11.27 -5.13
CA ALA A 265 11.39 11.10 -3.98
C ALA A 265 11.04 9.63 -3.75
N VAL A 266 10.78 8.87 -4.81
CA VAL A 266 10.47 7.44 -4.74
C VAL A 266 11.67 6.65 -4.21
N ASP A 267 12.88 6.98 -4.64
CA ASP A 267 14.09 6.40 -4.10
C ASP A 267 14.25 6.74 -2.61
N HIS A 268 13.95 7.98 -2.22
CA HIS A 268 14.02 8.42 -0.83
C HIS A 268 12.90 7.87 0.07
N LEU A 269 11.82 7.26 -0.47
CA LEU A 269 10.87 6.50 0.37
C LEU A 269 11.57 5.37 1.14
N ASP A 270 12.67 4.87 0.61
CA ASP A 270 13.49 3.81 1.20
C ASP A 270 12.74 2.46 1.38
N ALA A 271 11.75 2.20 0.53
CA ALA A 271 11.13 0.89 0.44
C ALA A 271 12.11 -0.15 -0.13
N ASP A 272 12.08 -1.39 0.35
CA ASP A 272 12.95 -2.45 -0.15
C ASP A 272 12.56 -2.88 -1.56
N VAL A 273 11.26 -2.87 -1.87
CA VAL A 273 10.70 -3.17 -3.19
C VAL A 273 9.70 -2.09 -3.59
N THR A 274 9.87 -1.52 -4.77
CA THR A 274 8.92 -0.58 -5.37
C THR A 274 8.25 -1.22 -6.58
N SER A 275 6.93 -1.44 -6.51
CA SER A 275 6.17 -1.90 -7.67
C SER A 275 5.56 -0.72 -8.43
N ILE A 276 5.60 -0.80 -9.75
CA ILE A 276 5.11 0.24 -10.65
C ILE A 276 4.29 -0.36 -11.78
N GLU A 277 3.29 0.36 -12.26
CA GLU A 277 2.66 0.03 -13.53
C GLU A 277 3.62 0.38 -14.68
N ALA A 278 4.02 -0.60 -15.46
CA ALA A 278 5.00 -0.43 -16.53
C ALA A 278 4.57 -1.08 -17.87
N SER A 279 3.47 -1.84 -17.88
CA SER A 279 3.01 -2.55 -19.08
C SER A 279 2.46 -1.59 -20.12
N ARG A 280 1.74 -0.55 -19.70
CA ARG A 280 1.11 0.43 -20.55
C ARG A 280 2.12 1.28 -21.32
N SER A 281 3.20 1.69 -20.65
CA SER A 281 4.33 2.40 -21.24
C SER A 281 5.33 1.46 -21.94
N ARG A 282 5.08 0.12 -21.88
CA ARG A 282 6.01 -0.90 -22.41
C ARG A 282 7.42 -0.75 -21.82
N MET A 283 7.52 -0.49 -20.53
CA MET A 283 8.76 -0.33 -19.79
C MET A 283 9.59 0.93 -20.15
N ASP A 284 8.99 1.97 -20.69
CA ASP A 284 9.69 3.22 -21.08
C ASP A 284 10.36 3.92 -19.89
N ILE A 285 9.94 3.61 -18.67
CA ILE A 285 10.52 4.12 -17.44
C ILE A 285 11.92 3.55 -17.10
N LEU A 286 12.23 2.33 -17.55
CA LEU A 286 13.44 1.62 -17.14
C LEU A 286 14.74 2.36 -17.42
N PRO A 287 14.93 3.06 -18.56
CA PRO A 287 16.11 3.86 -18.80
C PRO A 287 16.34 4.93 -17.74
N ALA A 288 15.30 5.66 -17.34
CA ALA A 288 15.38 6.68 -16.29
C ALA A 288 15.74 6.08 -14.93
N VAL A 289 15.15 4.94 -14.56
CA VAL A 289 15.47 4.20 -13.32
C VAL A 289 16.92 3.73 -13.32
N ALA A 290 17.41 3.21 -14.46
CA ALA A 290 18.79 2.75 -14.59
C ALA A 290 19.82 3.91 -14.54
N GLU A 291 19.50 5.03 -15.20
CA GLU A 291 20.34 6.24 -15.21
C GLU A 291 20.39 6.90 -13.83
N HIS A 292 19.28 6.90 -13.10
CA HIS A 292 19.21 7.38 -11.72
C HIS A 292 20.11 6.56 -10.77
N GLY A 293 20.38 5.32 -11.10
CA GLY A 293 21.17 4.42 -10.24
C GLY A 293 20.36 3.80 -9.10
N PHE A 294 19.04 3.61 -9.32
CA PHE A 294 18.15 3.00 -8.33
C PHE A 294 18.66 1.65 -7.84
N GLU A 295 18.93 1.51 -6.56
CA GLU A 295 19.55 0.32 -5.99
C GLU A 295 18.58 -0.69 -5.42
N ARG A 296 17.36 -0.27 -5.12
CA ARG A 296 16.32 -1.12 -4.52
C ARG A 296 15.70 -2.03 -5.58
N GLN A 297 14.88 -2.99 -5.14
CA GLN A 297 14.18 -3.85 -6.08
C GLN A 297 12.99 -3.12 -6.72
N LEU A 298 12.75 -3.41 -7.98
CA LEU A 298 11.65 -2.87 -8.76
C LEU A 298 10.75 -4.02 -9.23
N GLY A 299 9.46 -3.96 -8.89
CA GLY A 299 8.42 -4.86 -9.41
C GLY A 299 7.71 -4.24 -10.60
N PRO A 300 8.18 -4.46 -11.85
CA PRO A 300 7.53 -3.88 -13.01
C PRO A 300 6.27 -4.65 -13.36
N GLY A 301 5.11 -3.97 -13.36
CA GLY A 301 3.84 -4.55 -13.78
C GLY A 301 3.87 -4.93 -15.26
N VAL A 302 3.54 -6.18 -15.58
CA VAL A 302 3.54 -6.70 -16.97
C VAL A 302 2.15 -6.84 -17.56
N TRP A 303 1.12 -6.54 -16.80
CA TRP A 303 -0.28 -6.62 -17.20
C TRP A 303 -1.02 -5.33 -16.86
N ASP A 304 -1.57 -4.66 -17.88
CA ASP A 304 -2.49 -3.54 -17.68
C ASP A 304 -3.91 -4.05 -17.41
N ILE A 305 -4.35 -4.01 -16.16
CA ILE A 305 -5.69 -4.47 -15.74
C ILE A 305 -6.82 -3.61 -16.29
N HIS A 306 -6.54 -2.41 -16.80
CA HIS A 306 -7.54 -1.53 -17.42
C HIS A 306 -7.76 -1.86 -18.91
N SER A 307 -6.88 -2.64 -19.51
CA SER A 307 -7.09 -3.16 -20.85
C SER A 307 -8.00 -4.40 -20.80
N PRO A 308 -9.07 -4.47 -21.60
CA PRO A 308 -9.88 -5.68 -21.70
C PRO A 308 -9.15 -6.83 -22.42
N ARG A 309 -8.00 -6.56 -23.03
CA ARG A 309 -7.18 -7.56 -23.71
C ARG A 309 -6.28 -8.28 -22.72
N VAL A 310 -6.35 -9.60 -22.74
CA VAL A 310 -5.39 -10.44 -22.03
C VAL A 310 -4.08 -10.50 -22.83
N PRO A 311 -2.94 -10.07 -22.26
CA PRO A 311 -1.65 -10.17 -22.94
C PRO A 311 -1.25 -11.63 -23.16
N SER A 312 -0.48 -11.89 -24.20
CA SER A 312 0.12 -13.21 -24.39
C SER A 312 1.29 -13.43 -23.43
N GLN A 313 1.62 -14.69 -23.16
CA GLN A 313 2.81 -15.04 -22.40
C GLN A 313 4.09 -14.44 -23.00
N ALA A 314 4.19 -14.42 -24.33
CA ALA A 314 5.34 -13.86 -25.04
C ALA A 314 5.51 -12.34 -24.75
N GLU A 315 4.40 -11.58 -24.76
CA GLU A 315 4.42 -10.15 -24.43
C GLU A 315 4.88 -9.91 -22.99
N CYS A 316 4.34 -10.65 -22.01
CA CYS A 316 4.78 -10.54 -20.62
C CYS A 316 6.27 -10.90 -20.47
N THR A 317 6.72 -11.97 -21.17
CA THR A 317 8.12 -12.40 -21.14
C THR A 317 9.04 -11.32 -21.74
N GLU A 318 8.67 -10.72 -22.88
CA GLU A 318 9.43 -9.63 -23.48
C GLU A 318 9.60 -8.44 -22.52
N LEU A 319 8.53 -8.05 -21.82
CA LEU A 319 8.58 -6.94 -20.85
C LEU A 319 9.52 -7.25 -19.68
N LEU A 320 9.43 -8.47 -19.13
CA LEU A 320 10.35 -8.92 -18.06
C LEU A 320 11.80 -8.97 -18.54
N GLN A 321 12.07 -9.47 -19.75
CA GLN A 321 13.41 -9.49 -20.32
C GLN A 321 13.99 -8.07 -20.47
N ARG A 322 13.18 -7.09 -20.86
CA ARG A 322 13.58 -5.68 -20.89
C ARG A 322 13.94 -5.17 -19.50
N ALA A 323 13.13 -5.49 -18.48
CA ALA A 323 13.42 -5.09 -17.10
C ALA A 323 14.73 -5.69 -16.60
N VAL A 324 14.93 -7.00 -16.80
CA VAL A 324 16.16 -7.69 -16.40
C VAL A 324 17.39 -7.17 -17.15
N ALA A 325 17.24 -6.85 -18.44
CA ALA A 325 18.34 -6.29 -19.24
C ALA A 325 18.74 -4.87 -18.77
N ALA A 326 17.79 -4.07 -18.32
CA ALA A 326 18.05 -2.71 -17.86
C ALA A 326 18.59 -2.65 -16.42
N LEU A 327 18.07 -3.47 -15.51
CA LEU A 327 18.32 -3.36 -14.07
C LEU A 327 19.15 -4.52 -13.50
N GLY A 328 19.25 -5.64 -14.20
CA GLY A 328 19.79 -6.89 -13.65
C GLY A 328 18.74 -7.71 -12.90
N VAL A 329 18.90 -9.04 -12.91
CA VAL A 329 17.94 -10.00 -12.35
C VAL A 329 17.75 -9.86 -10.83
N GLU A 330 18.74 -9.34 -10.14
CA GLU A 330 18.70 -9.19 -8.67
C GLU A 330 17.86 -7.97 -8.21
N LYS A 331 17.53 -7.09 -9.16
CA LYS A 331 16.71 -5.88 -8.88
C LYS A 331 15.28 -5.95 -9.43
N VAL A 332 14.91 -7.06 -10.07
CA VAL A 332 13.57 -7.26 -10.66
C VAL A 332 12.79 -8.32 -9.87
#